data_1ca48dfd4c60c82de031cbf315133281
#
_entry.id   1ca48dfd4c60c82de031cbf315133281
#
_cell.length_a   1.000
_cell.length_b   1.000
_cell.length_c   1.000
_cell.angle_alpha   90.00
_cell.angle_beta   90.00
_cell.angle_gamma   90.00
#
_symmetry.space_group_name_H-M   'P 1'
#
loop_
_entity.id
_entity.type
_entity.pdbx_description
1 polymer ?
#
loop_
_entity_poly.entity_id
_entity_poly.type
_entity_poly.pdbx_seq_one_letter_code
_entity_poly.pdbx_strand_id
1 'polypeptide(L)'
;IQKQFRNYTDSNGNYQQGEFAGYNLTQNVSIKSKEVAKIENISRNITEIINRGIEFTSSSPQYFYTKLSDVKQEMIANATKDAKERAEKIAENAGSSLGNLKKATMGVIQITAPNSNEDYSYGGTYNTTSKEKEASITIKLEYEVD
;
A
#
# COMPACT_ATOMS: atom_id res chain seq x y z
N ILE A 1 -26.25 12.83 -8.09
CA ILE A 1 -27.13 14.01 -7.98
C ILE A 1 -28.24 13.67 -7.01
N GLN A 2 -28.41 14.47 -5.97
CA GLN A 2 -29.45 14.31 -4.97
C GLN A 2 -30.27 15.59 -4.87
N LYS A 3 -31.60 15.48 -4.81
CA LYS A 3 -32.46 16.63 -4.53
C LYS A 3 -32.27 17.07 -3.09
N GLN A 4 -32.16 18.36 -2.88
CA GLN A 4 -32.11 18.97 -1.56
C GLN A 4 -33.47 19.64 -1.25
N PHE A 5 -33.92 19.41 -0.04
CA PHE A 5 -35.14 20.01 0.49
C PHE A 5 -34.77 20.73 1.79
N ARG A 6 -35.32 21.91 1.99
CA ARG A 6 -35.19 22.65 3.25
C ARG A 6 -36.51 22.70 3.99
N ASN A 7 -36.39 22.79 5.28
CA ASN A 7 -37.52 23.09 6.14
C ASN A 7 -37.53 24.59 6.44
N TYR A 8 -38.70 25.15 6.53
CA TYR A 8 -38.89 26.57 6.86
C TYR A 8 -40.07 26.77 7.78
N THR A 9 -40.13 27.94 8.44
CA THR A 9 -41.28 28.34 9.23
C THR A 9 -42.08 29.33 8.43
N ASP A 10 -43.36 29.07 8.27
CA ASP A 10 -44.25 29.97 7.54
C ASP A 10 -44.56 31.28 8.33
N SER A 11 -45.26 32.24 7.70
CA SER A 11 -45.61 33.50 8.32
C SER A 11 -46.50 33.39 9.57
N ASN A 12 -47.10 32.24 9.80
CA ASN A 12 -47.97 31.96 10.94
C ASN A 12 -47.19 31.20 12.07
N GLY A 13 -45.88 31.00 11.90
CA GLY A 13 -45.04 30.28 12.87
C GLY A 13 -45.11 28.77 12.77
N ASN A 14 -45.77 28.20 11.75
CA ASN A 14 -45.85 26.75 11.60
C ASN A 14 -44.62 26.21 10.88
N TYR A 15 -44.11 25.09 11.37
CA TYR A 15 -43.01 24.39 10.74
C TYR A 15 -43.48 23.69 9.46
N GLN A 16 -42.87 24.03 8.34
CA GLN A 16 -43.13 23.47 7.02
C GLN A 16 -41.92 22.65 6.55
N GLN A 17 -42.20 21.51 5.96
CA GLN A 17 -41.20 20.54 5.57
C GLN A 17 -41.22 20.28 4.07
N GLY A 18 -40.04 20.17 3.45
CA GLY A 18 -39.94 19.67 2.08
C GLY A 18 -40.03 20.70 0.96
N GLU A 19 -39.74 21.99 1.19
CA GLU A 19 -39.55 22.95 0.08
C GLU A 19 -38.30 22.55 -0.72
N PHE A 20 -38.46 22.43 -2.03
CA PHE A 20 -37.31 22.11 -2.91
C PHE A 20 -36.30 23.26 -2.90
N ALA A 21 -35.06 22.97 -2.48
CA ALA A 21 -33.98 23.93 -2.33
C ALA A 21 -32.94 23.88 -3.46
N GLY A 22 -32.95 22.77 -4.25
CA GLY A 22 -31.97 22.60 -5.33
C GLY A 22 -31.45 21.18 -5.44
N TYR A 23 -30.23 21.06 -5.96
CA TYR A 23 -29.55 19.78 -6.13
C TYR A 23 -28.18 19.81 -5.45
N ASN A 24 -27.81 18.72 -4.85
CA ASN A 24 -26.43 18.42 -4.48
C ASN A 24 -25.80 17.53 -5.56
N LEU A 25 -24.69 17.98 -6.14
CA LEU A 25 -23.93 17.25 -7.13
C LEU A 25 -22.60 16.84 -6.53
N THR A 26 -22.35 15.53 -6.51
CA THR A 26 -21.08 14.99 -6.07
C THR A 26 -20.44 14.22 -7.22
N GLN A 27 -19.18 14.47 -7.48
CA GLN A 27 -18.39 13.78 -8.48
C GLN A 27 -17.09 13.29 -7.87
N ASN A 28 -16.78 12.00 -8.07
CA ASN A 28 -15.50 11.43 -7.71
C ASN A 28 -14.60 11.36 -8.94
N VAL A 29 -13.40 11.90 -8.84
CA VAL A 29 -12.38 11.85 -9.89
C VAL A 29 -11.20 11.04 -9.39
N SER A 30 -10.81 10.01 -10.14
CA SER A 30 -9.64 9.19 -9.86
C SER A 30 -8.66 9.28 -11.01
N ILE A 31 -7.41 9.61 -10.70
CA ILE A 31 -6.34 9.77 -11.70
C ILE A 31 -5.27 8.72 -11.41
N LYS A 32 -4.88 7.93 -12.43
CA LYS A 32 -3.79 6.96 -12.37
C LYS A 32 -2.77 7.28 -13.44
N SER A 33 -1.49 7.31 -13.06
CA SER A 33 -0.39 7.58 -14.00
C SER A 33 0.89 6.89 -13.54
N LYS A 34 1.79 6.63 -14.50
CA LYS A 34 3.18 6.23 -14.20
C LYS A 34 4.07 7.46 -13.91
N GLU A 35 3.61 8.65 -14.26
CA GLU A 35 4.30 9.92 -14.00
C GLU A 35 4.06 10.38 -12.56
N VAL A 36 4.82 9.81 -11.62
CA VAL A 36 4.66 10.05 -10.17
C VAL A 36 4.69 11.53 -9.82
N ALA A 37 5.70 12.25 -10.32
CA ALA A 37 5.86 13.68 -10.04
C ALA A 37 4.66 14.52 -10.50
N LYS A 38 4.00 14.12 -11.59
CA LYS A 38 2.81 14.79 -12.10
C LYS A 38 1.60 14.61 -11.17
N ILE A 39 1.42 13.38 -10.65
CA ILE A 39 0.36 13.11 -9.67
C ILE A 39 0.60 13.87 -8.37
N GLU A 40 1.84 13.88 -7.87
CA GLU A 40 2.22 14.64 -6.67
C GLU A 40 1.97 16.14 -6.85
N ASN A 41 2.28 16.70 -8.04
CA ASN A 41 2.03 18.10 -8.35
C ASN A 41 0.53 18.42 -8.40
N ILE A 42 -0.27 17.57 -9.03
CA ILE A 42 -1.74 17.70 -9.04
C ILE A 42 -2.24 17.68 -7.60
N SER A 43 -1.83 16.72 -6.79
CA SER A 43 -2.27 16.59 -5.40
C SER A 43 -1.96 17.82 -4.54
N ARG A 44 -0.80 18.47 -4.77
CA ARG A 44 -0.42 19.69 -4.04
C ARG A 44 -1.22 20.91 -4.47
N ASN A 45 -1.51 21.01 -5.76
CA ASN A 45 -2.11 22.23 -6.33
C ASN A 45 -3.63 22.15 -6.46
N ILE A 46 -4.23 20.97 -6.26
CA ILE A 46 -5.67 20.76 -6.48
C ILE A 46 -6.54 21.64 -5.55
N THR A 47 -6.00 22.05 -4.39
CA THR A 47 -6.69 22.93 -3.44
C THR A 47 -7.01 24.30 -4.02
N GLU A 48 -6.38 24.72 -5.12
CA GLU A 48 -6.74 25.96 -5.82
C GLU A 48 -8.19 25.97 -6.34
N ILE A 49 -8.79 24.79 -6.51
CA ILE A 49 -10.19 24.63 -6.90
C ILE A 49 -11.12 25.25 -5.83
N ILE A 50 -10.74 25.21 -4.56
CA ILE A 50 -11.50 25.81 -3.45
C ILE A 50 -11.66 27.31 -3.67
N ASN A 51 -10.64 27.98 -4.20
CA ASN A 51 -10.68 29.43 -4.50
C ASN A 51 -11.71 29.78 -5.59
N ARG A 52 -12.20 28.78 -6.34
CA ARG A 52 -13.27 28.91 -7.32
C ARG A 52 -14.66 28.61 -6.77
N GLY A 53 -14.77 28.47 -5.44
CA GLY A 53 -16.05 28.21 -4.77
C GLY A 53 -16.54 26.75 -4.90
N ILE A 54 -15.67 25.81 -5.27
CA ILE A 54 -16.00 24.39 -5.38
C ILE A 54 -15.61 23.71 -4.07
N GLU A 55 -16.57 23.09 -3.40
CA GLU A 55 -16.32 22.23 -2.25
C GLU A 55 -15.57 20.99 -2.71
N PHE A 56 -14.43 20.70 -2.09
CA PHE A 56 -13.49 19.69 -2.56
C PHE A 56 -12.82 18.94 -1.41
N THR A 57 -12.73 17.63 -1.55
CA THR A 57 -11.98 16.75 -0.64
C THR A 57 -10.97 15.96 -1.45
N SER A 58 -9.71 15.95 -1.06
CA SER A 58 -8.64 15.20 -1.71
C SER A 58 -8.05 14.15 -0.77
N SER A 59 -7.81 12.97 -1.31
CA SER A 59 -6.99 11.95 -0.66
C SER A 59 -5.54 12.10 -1.06
N SER A 60 -4.62 11.70 -0.18
CA SER A 60 -3.20 11.63 -0.51
C SER A 60 -2.94 10.65 -1.66
N PRO A 61 -1.92 10.89 -2.49
CA PRO A 61 -1.51 9.95 -3.52
C PRO A 61 -1.17 8.58 -2.95
N GLN A 62 -1.49 7.55 -3.71
CA GLN A 62 -1.08 6.18 -3.42
C GLN A 62 -0.07 5.71 -4.47
N TYR A 63 0.93 4.95 -4.02
CA TYR A 63 2.04 4.50 -4.83
C TYR A 63 2.03 2.97 -4.93
N PHE A 64 2.09 2.46 -6.15
CA PHE A 64 2.07 1.03 -6.45
C PHE A 64 3.30 0.65 -7.25
N TYR A 65 4.00 -0.40 -6.83
CA TYR A 65 5.10 -0.96 -7.59
C TYR A 65 4.57 -1.94 -8.64
N THR A 66 4.86 -1.70 -9.92
CA THR A 66 4.25 -2.42 -11.05
C THR A 66 4.97 -3.71 -11.44
N LYS A 67 6.24 -3.90 -11.01
CA LYS A 67 7.06 -5.08 -11.31
C LYS A 67 7.26 -5.99 -10.10
N LEU A 68 6.22 -6.13 -9.28
CA LEU A 68 6.30 -6.88 -8.02
C LEU A 68 6.65 -8.36 -8.24
N SER A 69 6.22 -8.96 -9.35
CA SER A 69 6.54 -10.35 -9.68
C SER A 69 8.05 -10.59 -9.84
N ASP A 70 8.72 -9.67 -10.55
CA ASP A 70 10.16 -9.78 -10.82
C ASP A 70 10.95 -9.66 -9.51
N VAL A 71 10.59 -8.68 -8.68
CA VAL A 71 11.20 -8.48 -7.36
C VAL A 71 11.00 -9.71 -6.47
N LYS A 72 9.81 -10.32 -6.49
CA LYS A 72 9.55 -11.54 -5.71
C LYS A 72 10.51 -12.68 -6.08
N GLN A 73 10.72 -12.92 -7.37
CA GLN A 73 11.62 -13.98 -7.83
C GLN A 73 13.07 -13.68 -7.46
N GLU A 74 13.51 -12.44 -7.63
CA GLU A 74 14.85 -12.02 -7.24
C GLU A 74 15.08 -12.17 -5.73
N MET A 75 14.14 -11.77 -4.92
CA MET A 75 14.22 -11.92 -3.46
C MET A 75 14.31 -13.38 -3.03
N ILE A 76 13.51 -14.27 -3.63
CA ILE A 76 13.58 -15.72 -3.34
C ILE A 76 14.96 -16.26 -3.67
N ALA A 77 15.50 -15.91 -4.83
CA ALA A 77 16.83 -16.37 -5.26
C ALA A 77 17.93 -15.88 -4.30
N ASN A 78 17.91 -14.58 -3.97
CA ASN A 78 18.91 -13.97 -3.08
C ASN A 78 18.81 -14.53 -1.66
N ALA A 79 17.60 -14.64 -1.09
CA ALA A 79 17.41 -15.18 0.26
C ALA A 79 17.78 -16.67 0.35
N THR A 80 17.49 -17.45 -0.69
CA THR A 80 17.89 -18.88 -0.73
C THR A 80 19.40 -19.03 -0.79
N LYS A 81 20.08 -18.20 -1.60
CA LYS A 81 21.54 -18.18 -1.69
C LYS A 81 22.18 -17.81 -0.36
N ASP A 82 21.73 -16.72 0.26
CA ASP A 82 22.23 -16.25 1.55
C ASP A 82 22.02 -17.32 2.66
N ALA A 83 20.84 -17.93 2.71
CA ALA A 83 20.54 -18.97 3.68
C ALA A 83 21.44 -20.20 3.51
N LYS A 84 21.72 -20.60 2.25
CA LYS A 84 22.65 -21.71 1.96
C LYS A 84 24.08 -21.36 2.38
N GLU A 85 24.59 -20.22 2.00
CA GLU A 85 25.95 -19.76 2.35
C GLU A 85 26.17 -19.72 3.88
N ARG A 86 25.16 -19.27 4.63
CA ARG A 86 25.19 -19.30 6.09
C ARG A 86 25.20 -20.72 6.64
N ALA A 87 24.38 -21.62 6.09
CA ALA A 87 24.34 -23.01 6.50
C ALA A 87 25.69 -23.72 6.24
N GLU A 88 26.33 -23.48 5.09
CA GLU A 88 27.67 -23.96 4.76
C GLU A 88 28.70 -23.48 5.79
N LYS A 89 28.71 -22.22 6.12
CA LYS A 89 29.63 -21.66 7.14
C LYS A 89 29.43 -22.25 8.52
N ILE A 90 28.19 -22.53 8.91
CA ILE A 90 27.88 -23.17 10.19
C ILE A 90 28.42 -24.62 10.20
N ALA A 91 28.17 -25.40 9.14
CA ALA A 91 28.65 -26.78 9.03
C ALA A 91 30.17 -26.85 9.06
N GLU A 92 30.87 -26.04 8.23
CA GLU A 92 32.33 -25.95 8.19
C GLU A 92 32.93 -25.64 9.57
N ASN A 93 32.41 -24.64 10.29
CA ASN A 93 32.89 -24.25 11.61
C ASN A 93 32.60 -25.31 12.70
N ALA A 94 31.59 -26.16 12.47
CA ALA A 94 31.29 -27.31 13.34
C ALA A 94 32.11 -28.57 13.01
N GLY A 95 32.99 -28.51 11.99
CA GLY A 95 33.81 -29.64 11.55
C GLY A 95 33.06 -30.65 10.70
N SER A 96 31.97 -30.23 10.06
CA SER A 96 31.11 -31.05 9.21
C SER A 96 30.96 -30.40 7.82
N SER A 97 30.26 -31.07 6.91
CA SER A 97 29.89 -30.50 5.62
C SER A 97 28.37 -30.40 5.45
N LEU A 98 27.93 -29.46 4.60
CA LEU A 98 26.52 -29.30 4.29
C LEU A 98 26.10 -30.38 3.29
N GLY A 99 25.15 -31.22 3.68
CA GLY A 99 24.54 -32.24 2.83
C GLY A 99 23.35 -31.73 2.02
N ASN A 100 22.40 -32.61 1.73
CA ASN A 100 21.27 -32.33 0.89
C ASN A 100 20.19 -31.43 1.56
N LEU A 101 19.51 -30.62 0.77
CA LEU A 101 18.34 -29.86 1.24
C LEU A 101 17.19 -30.84 1.53
N LYS A 102 16.72 -30.88 2.77
CA LYS A 102 15.57 -31.70 3.20
C LYS A 102 14.25 -30.97 3.12
N LYS A 103 14.24 -29.69 3.48
CA LYS A 103 13.01 -28.91 3.54
C LYS A 103 13.28 -27.44 3.28
N ALA A 104 12.37 -26.83 2.54
CA ALA A 104 12.34 -25.38 2.35
C ALA A 104 10.96 -24.86 2.74
N THR A 105 10.92 -23.78 3.51
CA THR A 105 9.69 -23.09 3.89
C THR A 105 9.90 -21.61 3.63
N MET A 106 8.89 -20.97 3.06
CA MET A 106 8.93 -19.56 2.70
C MET A 106 7.78 -18.83 3.40
N GLY A 107 8.09 -17.70 4.01
CA GLY A 107 7.09 -16.77 4.53
C GLY A 107 6.45 -15.93 3.45
N VAL A 108 5.43 -15.16 3.83
CA VAL A 108 4.75 -14.20 2.93
C VAL A 108 5.62 -12.95 2.78
N ILE A 109 5.70 -12.46 1.55
CA ILE A 109 6.44 -11.22 1.25
C ILE A 109 5.73 -10.03 1.87
N GLN A 110 6.51 -9.18 2.53
CA GLN A 110 6.07 -7.93 3.11
C GLN A 110 6.61 -6.77 2.28
N ILE A 111 5.77 -5.80 1.97
CA ILE A 111 6.14 -4.55 1.30
C ILE A 111 5.78 -3.40 2.23
N THR A 112 6.78 -2.80 2.82
CA THR A 112 6.66 -1.74 3.83
C THR A 112 7.26 -0.43 3.34
N ALA A 113 7.08 0.64 4.09
CA ALA A 113 7.88 1.84 3.91
C ALA A 113 9.30 1.59 4.46
N PRO A 114 10.37 2.16 3.85
CA PRO A 114 11.71 2.05 4.36
C PRO A 114 11.81 2.61 5.79
N ASN A 115 12.57 1.92 6.64
CA ASN A 115 12.79 2.32 8.04
C ASN A 115 11.50 2.54 8.84
N SER A 116 10.42 1.84 8.48
CA SER A 116 9.15 1.89 9.20
C SER A 116 9.05 0.81 10.27
N ASN A 117 8.20 1.06 11.28
CA ASN A 117 7.82 0.06 12.28
C ASN A 117 6.49 -0.62 11.91
N GLU A 118 6.19 -0.73 10.60
CA GLU A 118 4.99 -1.43 10.15
C GLU A 118 5.07 -2.91 10.53
N ASP A 119 4.02 -3.41 11.17
CA ASP A 119 3.92 -4.80 11.56
C ASP A 119 3.78 -5.72 10.34
N TYR A 120 4.49 -6.85 10.37
CA TYR A 120 4.33 -7.88 9.38
C TYR A 120 2.99 -8.59 9.55
N SER A 121 2.27 -8.71 8.45
CA SER A 121 0.99 -9.40 8.41
C SER A 121 1.14 -10.87 7.97
N TYR A 122 0.33 -11.75 8.53
CA TYR A 122 0.27 -13.15 8.12
C TYR A 122 -0.15 -13.31 6.65
N GLY A 123 -0.97 -12.41 6.14
CA GLY A 123 -1.38 -12.35 4.73
C GLY A 123 -0.46 -11.54 3.82
N GLY A 124 0.59 -10.95 4.38
CA GLY A 124 1.46 -10.00 3.71
C GLY A 124 1.00 -8.55 3.89
N THR A 125 1.97 -7.65 4.07
CA THR A 125 1.74 -6.21 4.13
C THR A 125 2.07 -5.59 2.78
N TYR A 126 1.24 -4.66 2.34
CA TYR A 126 1.50 -3.88 1.13
C TYR A 126 1.24 -2.39 1.39
N ASN A 127 2.30 -1.67 1.73
CA ASN A 127 2.24 -0.23 1.93
C ASN A 127 1.98 0.51 0.62
N THR A 128 0.98 1.39 0.59
CA THR A 128 0.64 2.22 -0.58
C THR A 128 0.89 3.70 -0.35
N THR A 129 1.22 4.12 0.86
CA THR A 129 1.39 5.52 1.22
C THR A 129 2.80 6.03 0.96
N SER A 130 3.82 5.19 1.11
CA SER A 130 5.21 5.55 0.83
C SER A 130 5.53 5.41 -0.66
N LYS A 131 6.25 6.39 -1.20
CA LYS A 131 6.78 6.36 -2.57
C LYS A 131 7.89 5.32 -2.71
N GLU A 132 8.81 5.30 -1.77
CA GLU A 132 9.84 4.27 -1.66
C GLU A 132 9.32 3.09 -0.87
N LYS A 133 9.75 1.90 -1.25
CA LYS A 133 9.28 0.66 -0.62
C LYS A 133 10.45 -0.23 -0.30
N GLU A 134 10.32 -0.90 0.82
CA GLU A 134 11.19 -2.00 1.22
C GLU A 134 10.43 -3.31 1.09
N ALA A 135 11.08 -4.31 0.49
CA ALA A 135 10.51 -5.64 0.37
C ALA A 135 11.32 -6.61 1.23
N SER A 136 10.64 -7.41 2.03
CA SER A 136 11.25 -8.43 2.87
C SER A 136 10.59 -9.79 2.71
N ILE A 137 11.39 -10.84 2.86
CA ILE A 137 10.96 -12.25 2.84
C ILE A 137 11.78 -13.04 3.84
N THR A 138 11.14 -14.00 4.49
CA THR A 138 11.83 -14.98 5.34
C THR A 138 11.83 -16.33 4.66
N ILE A 139 13.02 -16.96 4.56
CA ILE A 139 13.18 -18.33 4.07
C ILE A 139 13.82 -19.14 5.19
N LYS A 140 13.28 -20.34 5.45
CA LYS A 140 13.84 -21.34 6.33
C LYS A 140 14.21 -22.55 5.50
N LEU A 141 15.48 -22.95 5.56
CA LEU A 141 16.01 -24.13 4.89
C LEU A 141 16.53 -25.11 5.95
N GLU A 142 16.25 -26.38 5.74
CA GLU A 142 16.73 -27.49 6.57
C GLU A 142 17.59 -28.41 5.68
N TYR A 143 18.82 -28.59 6.08
CA TYR A 143 19.82 -29.43 5.38
C TYR A 143 20.22 -30.63 6.23
N GLU A 144 20.71 -31.69 5.57
CA GLU A 144 21.54 -32.72 6.22
C GLU A 144 22.90 -32.13 6.54
N VAL A 145 23.56 -32.72 7.52
CA VAL A 145 24.94 -32.42 7.89
C VAL A 145 25.70 -33.76 7.85
N ASP A 146 26.79 -33.82 7.08
CA ASP A 146 27.63 -34.99 6.87
C ASP A 146 28.90 -34.87 7.71
#